data_bb0b997f7f4165819591dcee6210dc7c
#
_entry.id   bb0b997f7f4165819591dcee6210dc7c
#
_cell.length_a   1.000
_cell.length_b   1.000
_cell.length_c   1.000
_cell.angle_alpha   90.00
_cell.angle_beta   90.00
_cell.angle_gamma   90.00
#
_symmetry.space_group_name_H-M   'P 1'
#
loop_
_entity.id
_entity.type
_entity.pdbx_description
1 polymer ?
#
loop_
_entity_poly.entity_id
_entity_poly.type
_entity_poly.pdbx_seq_one_letter_code
_entity_poly.pdbx_strand_id
1 'polypeptide(L)'
;MIANERIKIRINQLEMMYPDSFHEMSEEKKAGLVFYKDSPGACLEDPEHHIIVTVGWTKPGIMAMMLNEKEAAKAAEKKISRPMAAHGYHLEEFSDTVLGGVKASGYRYHYHIQDTDMTGETLVVKYKKVFYYLNFYARTGLLEESFKIWHLILDTIVFEE
;
A
#
# COMPACT_ATOMS: atom_id res chain seq x y z
N MET A 1 19.09 -4.80 -22.87
CA MET A 1 18.39 -4.93 -21.58
C MET A 1 17.11 -5.71 -21.75
N ILE A 2 16.93 -6.71 -20.97
CA ILE A 2 15.73 -7.52 -21.01
C ILE A 2 14.64 -6.77 -20.24
N ALA A 3 13.51 -6.52 -20.90
CA ALA A 3 12.37 -5.94 -20.21
C ALA A 3 11.90 -6.97 -19.16
N ASN A 4 11.82 -6.54 -17.91
CA ASN A 4 11.31 -7.39 -16.85
C ASN A 4 9.87 -7.78 -17.18
N GLU A 5 9.55 -9.05 -16.99
CA GLU A 5 8.18 -9.50 -17.12
C GLU A 5 7.34 -8.86 -16.04
N ARG A 6 6.11 -8.55 -16.39
CA ARG A 6 5.13 -8.02 -15.45
C ARG A 6 4.08 -9.09 -15.17
N ILE A 7 3.76 -9.23 -13.90
CA ILE A 7 2.77 -10.19 -13.45
C ILE A 7 1.49 -9.43 -13.14
N LYS A 8 0.38 -9.92 -13.66
CA LYS A 8 -0.93 -9.32 -13.42
C LYS A 8 -1.57 -9.97 -12.20
N ILE A 9 -2.13 -9.15 -11.32
CA ILE A 9 -2.88 -9.62 -10.18
C ILE A 9 -4.21 -8.89 -10.11
N ARG A 10 -5.23 -9.57 -9.62
CA ARG A 10 -6.55 -9.02 -9.44
C ARG A 10 -6.97 -9.15 -7.99
N ILE A 11 -7.36 -8.02 -7.40
CA ILE A 11 -7.82 -7.95 -6.02
C ILE A 11 -9.22 -7.33 -6.05
N ASN A 12 -10.24 -8.17 -5.94
CA ASN A 12 -11.63 -7.79 -6.13
C ASN A 12 -11.83 -7.14 -7.51
N GLN A 13 -12.14 -5.84 -7.59
CA GLN A 13 -12.32 -5.14 -8.87
C GLN A 13 -11.10 -4.31 -9.27
N LEU A 14 -10.02 -4.37 -8.47
CA LEU A 14 -8.78 -3.71 -8.79
C LEU A 14 -7.85 -4.68 -9.49
N GLU A 15 -7.27 -4.25 -10.60
CA GLU A 15 -6.28 -5.01 -11.34
C GLU A 15 -5.01 -4.19 -11.44
N MET A 16 -3.87 -4.83 -11.20
CA MET A 16 -2.57 -4.16 -11.31
C MET A 16 -1.51 -5.13 -11.80
N MET A 17 -0.39 -4.59 -12.25
CA MET A 17 0.76 -5.37 -12.66
C MET A 17 1.96 -5.01 -11.80
N TYR A 18 2.80 -5.98 -11.52
CA TYR A 18 4.03 -5.75 -10.77
C TYR A 18 5.20 -6.46 -11.45
N PRO A 19 6.43 -5.96 -11.26
CA PRO A 19 7.62 -6.60 -11.83
C PRO A 19 7.84 -8.01 -11.26
N ASP A 20 8.46 -8.88 -12.03
CA ASP A 20 8.71 -10.27 -11.62
C ASP A 20 9.75 -10.42 -10.51
N SER A 21 10.39 -9.33 -10.10
CA SER A 21 11.22 -9.31 -8.90
C SER A 21 10.40 -9.44 -7.62
N PHE A 22 9.09 -9.16 -7.69
CA PHE A 22 8.17 -9.37 -6.57
C PHE A 22 7.60 -10.78 -6.60
N HIS A 23 7.30 -11.29 -5.42
CA HIS A 23 6.55 -12.53 -5.26
C HIS A 23 5.62 -12.42 -4.05
N GLU A 24 4.64 -13.31 -4.00
CA GLU A 24 3.74 -13.34 -2.85
C GLU A 24 4.50 -13.75 -1.59
N MET A 25 4.26 -13.04 -0.51
CA MET A 25 4.89 -13.32 0.77
C MET A 25 4.24 -14.55 1.42
N SER A 26 5.06 -15.41 2.03
CA SER A 26 4.56 -16.58 2.76
C SER A 26 3.73 -16.16 3.97
N GLU A 27 2.80 -17.03 4.39
CA GLU A 27 1.97 -16.75 5.56
C GLU A 27 2.81 -16.60 6.84
N GLU A 28 3.85 -17.40 6.97
CA GLU A 28 4.78 -17.32 8.10
C GLU A 28 5.46 -15.97 8.18
N LYS A 29 5.93 -15.45 7.04
CA LYS A 29 6.62 -14.17 6.97
C LYS A 29 5.66 -13.01 7.23
N LYS A 30 4.44 -13.08 6.70
CA LYS A 30 3.40 -12.06 6.94
C LYS A 30 3.10 -11.90 8.43
N ALA A 31 3.00 -13.01 9.14
CA ALA A 31 2.69 -13.00 10.56
C ALA A 31 3.74 -12.27 11.40
N GLY A 32 4.97 -12.16 10.90
CA GLY A 32 6.05 -11.44 11.57
C GLY A 32 6.10 -9.94 11.28
N LEU A 33 5.25 -9.42 10.41
CA LEU A 33 5.26 -8.01 10.08
C LEU A 33 4.53 -7.18 11.13
N VAL A 34 5.12 -6.04 11.52
CA VAL A 34 4.56 -5.17 12.56
C VAL A 34 3.27 -4.50 12.14
N PHE A 35 3.04 -4.34 10.84
CA PHE A 35 1.87 -3.67 10.28
C PHE A 35 0.86 -4.64 9.66
N TYR A 36 1.11 -5.94 9.73
CA TYR A 36 0.25 -6.91 9.06
C TYR A 36 -1.10 -7.04 9.74
N LYS A 37 -2.15 -7.02 8.92
CA LYS A 37 -3.51 -7.33 9.34
C LYS A 37 -4.06 -8.41 8.44
N ASP A 38 -4.75 -9.37 9.01
CA ASP A 38 -5.38 -10.44 8.25
C ASP A 38 -6.64 -9.90 7.57
N SER A 39 -6.48 -9.39 6.36
CA SER A 39 -7.57 -8.85 5.56
C SER A 39 -7.48 -9.41 4.13
N PRO A 40 -8.62 -9.46 3.40
CA PRO A 40 -8.58 -9.91 2.01
C PRO A 40 -7.67 -9.02 1.18
N GLY A 41 -6.84 -9.64 0.34
CA GLY A 41 -5.96 -8.89 -0.53
C GLY A 41 -4.68 -9.64 -0.84
N ALA A 42 -3.65 -8.89 -1.20
CA ALA A 42 -2.35 -9.42 -1.57
C ALA A 42 -1.25 -8.79 -0.73
N CYS A 43 -0.21 -9.55 -0.48
CA CYS A 43 1.01 -9.08 0.16
C CYS A 43 2.19 -9.56 -0.68
N LEU A 44 2.89 -8.61 -1.28
CA LEU A 44 3.96 -8.86 -2.24
C LEU A 44 5.27 -8.32 -1.70
N GLU A 45 6.37 -9.02 -1.95
CA GLU A 45 7.69 -8.53 -1.56
C GLU A 45 8.68 -8.63 -2.70
N ASP A 46 9.56 -7.67 -2.75
CA ASP A 46 10.71 -7.62 -3.64
C ASP A 46 11.97 -7.62 -2.76
N PRO A 47 12.56 -8.80 -2.49
CA PRO A 47 13.74 -8.87 -1.62
C PRO A 47 14.96 -8.19 -2.21
N GLU A 48 15.04 -8.10 -3.52
CA GLU A 48 16.16 -7.46 -4.21
C GLU A 48 16.21 -5.95 -3.91
N HIS A 49 15.05 -5.31 -3.87
CA HIS A 49 14.94 -3.86 -3.64
C HIS A 49 14.44 -3.51 -2.23
N HIS A 50 14.17 -4.50 -1.41
CA HIS A 50 13.66 -4.33 -0.04
C HIS A 50 12.35 -3.55 0.01
N ILE A 51 11.41 -3.94 -0.85
CA ILE A 51 10.08 -3.32 -0.94
C ILE A 51 9.01 -4.33 -0.57
N ILE A 52 8.01 -3.88 0.16
CA ILE A 52 6.79 -4.64 0.42
C ILE A 52 5.62 -3.81 -0.06
N VAL A 53 4.71 -4.44 -0.79
CA VAL A 53 3.47 -3.84 -1.26
C VAL A 53 2.31 -4.69 -0.80
N THR A 54 1.34 -4.08 -0.15
CA THR A 54 0.11 -4.77 0.22
C THR A 54 -1.08 -4.06 -0.43
N VAL A 55 -2.06 -4.84 -0.83
CA VAL A 55 -3.33 -4.30 -1.34
C VAL A 55 -4.44 -5.05 -0.64
N GLY A 56 -5.24 -4.32 0.12
CA GLY A 56 -6.40 -4.89 0.80
C GLY A 56 -7.66 -4.17 0.39
N TRP A 57 -8.80 -4.78 0.69
CA TRP A 57 -10.08 -4.15 0.43
C TRP A 57 -11.06 -4.49 1.54
N THR A 58 -11.99 -3.57 1.78
CA THR A 58 -13.05 -3.76 2.75
C THR A 58 -14.37 -3.28 2.19
N LYS A 59 -15.44 -4.00 2.54
CA LYS A 59 -16.79 -3.57 2.26
C LYS A 59 -17.30 -2.92 3.56
N PRO A 60 -17.40 -1.58 3.60
CA PRO A 60 -17.71 -0.90 4.84
C PRO A 60 -19.16 -1.10 5.28
N GLY A 61 -19.40 -0.94 6.58
CA GLY A 61 -20.75 -0.84 7.11
C GLY A 61 -21.40 0.49 6.71
N ILE A 62 -22.68 0.64 7.05
CA ILE A 62 -23.47 1.80 6.61
C ILE A 62 -22.83 3.14 6.98
N MET A 63 -22.33 3.28 8.20
CA MET A 63 -21.71 4.54 8.65
C MET A 63 -20.42 4.84 7.90
N ALA A 64 -19.55 3.85 7.79
CA ALA A 64 -18.27 4.02 7.11
C ALA A 64 -18.43 4.21 5.59
N MET A 65 -19.53 3.71 5.02
CA MET A 65 -19.83 3.87 3.59
C MET A 65 -20.03 5.34 3.20
N MET A 66 -20.37 6.20 4.17
CA MET A 66 -20.57 7.62 3.93
C MET A 66 -19.25 8.39 3.84
N LEU A 67 -18.13 7.79 4.27
CA LEU A 67 -16.83 8.42 4.18
C LEU A 67 -16.33 8.45 2.74
N ASN A 68 -15.65 9.53 2.37
CA ASN A 68 -14.93 9.57 1.10
C ASN A 68 -13.51 9.03 1.30
N GLU A 69 -12.73 8.94 0.23
CA GLU A 69 -11.37 8.43 0.26
C GLU A 69 -10.45 9.24 1.17
N LYS A 70 -10.64 10.55 1.22
CA LYS A 70 -9.84 11.43 2.08
C LYS A 70 -10.11 11.18 3.55
N GLU A 71 -11.37 11.05 3.92
CA GLU A 71 -11.76 10.76 5.30
C GLU A 71 -11.31 9.36 5.73
N ALA A 72 -11.41 8.39 4.82
CA ALA A 72 -10.93 7.03 5.06
C ALA A 72 -9.41 7.00 5.24
N ALA A 73 -8.66 7.79 4.46
CA ALA A 73 -7.22 7.90 4.61
C ALA A 73 -6.84 8.45 5.98
N LYS A 74 -7.53 9.49 6.43
CA LYS A 74 -7.28 10.07 7.76
C LYS A 74 -7.58 9.08 8.87
N ALA A 75 -8.66 8.31 8.73
CA ALA A 75 -9.01 7.28 9.71
C ALA A 75 -7.95 6.16 9.75
N ALA A 76 -7.45 5.76 8.59
CA ALA A 76 -6.41 4.75 8.49
C ALA A 76 -5.11 5.23 9.14
N GLU A 77 -4.74 6.48 8.93
CA GLU A 77 -3.54 7.06 9.55
C GLU A 77 -3.63 7.04 11.07
N LYS A 78 -4.77 7.39 11.62
CA LYS A 78 -4.98 7.33 13.09
C LYS A 78 -4.83 5.92 13.63
N LYS A 79 -5.31 4.92 12.89
CA LYS A 79 -5.23 3.52 13.31
C LYS A 79 -3.80 3.00 13.31
N ILE A 80 -2.98 3.41 12.34
CA ILE A 80 -1.61 2.92 12.23
C ILE A 80 -0.66 3.67 13.16
N SER A 81 -0.92 4.94 13.45
CA SER A 81 -0.02 5.76 14.26
C SER A 81 0.19 5.20 15.67
N ARG A 82 -0.83 4.60 16.27
CA ARG A 82 -0.75 4.04 17.62
C ARG A 82 0.18 2.82 17.71
N PRO A 83 -0.07 1.74 16.94
CA PRO A 83 0.82 0.57 17.02
C PRO A 83 2.22 0.86 16.52
N MET A 84 2.39 1.84 15.65
CA MET A 84 3.70 2.20 15.10
C MET A 84 4.46 3.22 15.94
N ALA A 85 3.84 3.75 17.00
CA ALA A 85 4.48 4.73 17.88
C ALA A 85 5.78 4.19 18.50
N ALA A 86 5.80 2.91 18.87
CA ALA A 86 6.98 2.26 19.42
C ALA A 86 8.12 2.14 18.40
N HIS A 87 7.83 2.32 17.12
CA HIS A 87 8.81 2.27 16.03
C HIS A 87 9.14 3.66 15.48
N GLY A 88 8.90 4.71 16.27
CA GLY A 88 9.26 6.07 15.87
C GLY A 88 8.38 6.64 14.76
N TYR A 89 7.11 6.26 14.73
CA TYR A 89 6.17 6.75 13.71
C TYR A 89 6.16 8.27 13.62
N HIS A 90 6.30 8.78 12.39
CA HIS A 90 6.26 10.20 12.10
C HIS A 90 5.55 10.44 10.77
N LEU A 91 4.43 11.15 10.84
CA LEU A 91 3.67 11.50 9.63
C LEU A 91 4.41 12.59 8.84
N GLU A 92 4.62 12.37 7.55
CA GLU A 92 5.23 13.36 6.68
C GLU A 92 4.16 14.29 6.09
N GLU A 93 3.20 13.72 5.35
CA GLU A 93 2.14 14.52 4.71
C GLU A 93 0.97 13.66 4.26
N PHE A 94 -0.16 14.32 4.08
CA PHE A 94 -1.30 13.76 3.34
C PHE A 94 -1.22 14.25 1.89
N SER A 95 -1.74 13.45 0.96
CA SER A 95 -1.73 13.79 -0.47
C SER A 95 -2.95 13.23 -1.17
N ASP A 96 -3.26 13.81 -2.32
CA ASP A 96 -4.34 13.35 -3.20
C ASP A 96 -3.73 12.97 -4.54
N THR A 97 -4.27 11.94 -5.16
CA THR A 97 -3.83 11.48 -6.47
C THR A 97 -5.00 10.81 -7.21
N VAL A 98 -4.71 10.19 -8.34
CA VAL A 98 -5.69 9.45 -9.13
C VAL A 98 -5.07 8.11 -9.50
N LEU A 99 -5.80 7.03 -9.27
CA LEU A 99 -5.37 5.67 -9.62
C LEU A 99 -6.42 5.05 -10.52
N GLY A 100 -6.02 4.65 -11.72
CA GLY A 100 -6.96 4.04 -12.67
C GLY A 100 -8.17 4.92 -12.98
N GLY A 101 -8.00 6.24 -12.97
CA GLY A 101 -9.08 7.18 -13.21
C GLY A 101 -9.95 7.48 -11.99
N VAL A 102 -9.66 6.90 -10.83
CA VAL A 102 -10.44 7.07 -9.60
C VAL A 102 -9.64 7.89 -8.59
N LYS A 103 -10.32 8.81 -7.92
CA LYS A 103 -9.67 9.66 -6.90
C LYS A 103 -9.13 8.80 -5.76
N ALA A 104 -7.91 9.10 -5.35
CA ALA A 104 -7.25 8.46 -4.22
C ALA A 104 -6.72 9.51 -3.27
N SER A 105 -6.70 9.18 -2.00
CA SER A 105 -6.07 10.01 -0.97
C SER A 105 -5.17 9.13 -0.13
N GLY A 106 -4.08 9.68 0.34
CA GLY A 106 -3.16 8.90 1.12
C GLY A 106 -2.30 9.72 2.04
N TYR A 107 -1.35 9.05 2.64
CA TYR A 107 -0.39 9.69 3.54
C TYR A 107 0.94 8.96 3.46
N ARG A 108 1.99 9.70 3.73
CA ARG A 108 3.37 9.20 3.78
C ARG A 108 3.89 9.40 5.19
N TYR A 109 4.63 8.42 5.68
CA TYR A 109 5.16 8.44 7.04
C TYR A 109 6.49 7.74 7.10
N HIS A 110 7.22 7.99 8.20
CA HIS A 110 8.51 7.39 8.48
C HIS A 110 8.45 6.64 9.78
N TYR A 111 9.23 5.57 9.88
CA TYR A 111 9.35 4.75 11.08
C TYR A 111 10.68 4.00 11.00
N HIS A 112 10.99 3.23 12.01
CA HIS A 112 12.19 2.40 11.95
C HIS A 112 11.89 0.99 12.46
N ILE A 113 12.62 0.03 11.91
CA ILE A 113 12.62 -1.36 12.36
C ILE A 113 14.05 -1.65 12.76
N GLN A 114 14.26 -1.88 14.06
CA GLN A 114 15.61 -1.97 14.61
C GLN A 114 16.41 -0.71 14.23
N ASP A 115 17.52 -0.84 13.53
CA ASP A 115 18.36 0.30 13.13
C ASP A 115 18.11 0.79 11.70
N THR A 116 17.06 0.31 11.07
CA THR A 116 16.75 0.64 9.67
C THR A 116 15.62 1.66 9.59
N ASP A 117 15.89 2.79 8.94
CA ASP A 117 14.88 3.81 8.68
C ASP A 117 14.00 3.37 7.51
N MET A 118 12.70 3.43 7.72
CA MET A 118 11.69 3.00 6.76
C MET A 118 10.76 4.15 6.39
N THR A 119 10.24 4.08 5.19
CA THR A 119 9.20 5.00 4.71
C THR A 119 8.03 4.18 4.23
N GLY A 120 6.84 4.56 4.68
CA GLY A 120 5.58 3.95 4.24
C GLY A 120 4.71 4.95 3.52
N GLU A 121 3.89 4.46 2.60
CA GLU A 121 2.86 5.25 1.94
C GLU A 121 1.61 4.41 1.84
N THR A 122 0.50 4.99 2.21
CA THR A 122 -0.82 4.36 2.09
C THR A 122 -1.66 5.21 1.16
N LEU A 123 -2.29 4.57 0.17
CA LEU A 123 -3.25 5.20 -0.72
C LEU A 123 -4.59 4.52 -0.55
N VAL A 124 -5.65 5.31 -0.46
CA VAL A 124 -7.01 4.82 -0.25
C VAL A 124 -7.87 5.24 -1.44
N VAL A 125 -8.58 4.28 -2.01
CA VAL A 125 -9.51 4.51 -3.12
C VAL A 125 -10.87 3.96 -2.71
N LYS A 126 -11.92 4.72 -2.99
CA LYS A 126 -13.30 4.25 -2.83
C LYS A 126 -13.87 4.01 -4.22
N TYR A 127 -14.19 2.76 -4.51
CA TYR A 127 -14.75 2.38 -5.81
C TYR A 127 -15.92 1.44 -5.62
N LYS A 128 -17.09 1.83 -6.14
CA LYS A 128 -18.34 1.04 -6.05
C LYS A 128 -18.62 0.55 -4.62
N LYS A 129 -18.52 1.48 -3.66
CA LYS A 129 -18.81 1.23 -2.23
C LYS A 129 -17.82 0.27 -1.55
N VAL A 130 -16.64 0.08 -2.15
CA VAL A 130 -15.56 -0.72 -1.58
C VAL A 130 -14.36 0.19 -1.39
N PHE A 131 -13.71 0.08 -0.23
CA PHE A 131 -12.46 0.79 0.02
C PHE A 131 -11.29 -0.14 -0.29
N TYR A 132 -10.34 0.37 -1.06
CA TYR A 132 -9.08 -0.31 -1.37
C TYR A 132 -7.95 0.44 -0.68
N TYR A 133 -7.10 -0.31 0.01
CA TYR A 133 -5.94 0.24 0.73
C TYR A 133 -4.69 -0.33 0.09
N LEU A 134 -3.88 0.56 -0.49
CA LEU A 134 -2.62 0.18 -1.12
C LEU A 134 -1.50 0.70 -0.25
N ASN A 135 -0.65 -0.18 0.22
CA ASN A 135 0.44 0.17 1.14
C ASN A 135 1.79 -0.19 0.52
N PHE A 136 2.71 0.73 0.64
CA PHE A 136 4.07 0.61 0.15
C PHE A 136 5.02 0.83 1.32
N TYR A 137 6.00 -0.06 1.46
CA TYR A 137 6.99 -0.01 2.52
C TYR A 137 8.37 -0.18 1.92
N ALA A 138 9.28 0.76 2.19
CA ALA A 138 10.62 0.75 1.62
C ALA A 138 11.63 1.30 2.61
N ARG A 139 12.91 1.02 2.36
CA ARG A 139 13.98 1.62 3.15
C ARG A 139 14.17 3.07 2.73
N THR A 140 14.26 3.96 3.70
CA THR A 140 14.42 5.39 3.44
C THR A 140 15.67 5.69 2.61
N GLY A 141 16.77 4.97 2.86
CA GLY A 141 18.00 5.14 2.11
C GLY A 141 17.96 4.73 0.65
N LEU A 142 16.92 4.00 0.23
CA LEU A 142 16.75 3.53 -1.15
C LEU A 142 15.50 4.13 -1.81
N LEU A 143 14.97 5.18 -1.23
CA LEU A 143 13.63 5.66 -1.56
C LEU A 143 13.49 6.16 -3.00
N GLU A 144 14.51 6.78 -3.56
CA GLU A 144 14.46 7.30 -4.92
C GLU A 144 14.13 6.20 -5.94
N GLU A 145 14.84 5.09 -5.87
CA GLU A 145 14.60 3.95 -6.77
C GLU A 145 13.31 3.22 -6.40
N SER A 146 13.04 3.07 -5.11
CA SER A 146 11.85 2.38 -4.64
C SER A 146 10.58 3.09 -5.09
N PHE A 147 10.55 4.42 -5.07
CA PHE A 147 9.41 5.18 -5.57
C PHE A 147 9.21 5.01 -7.07
N LYS A 148 10.27 4.88 -7.85
CA LYS A 148 10.15 4.61 -9.29
C LYS A 148 9.43 3.28 -9.52
N ILE A 149 9.78 2.26 -8.76
CA ILE A 149 9.14 0.95 -8.85
C ILE A 149 7.69 1.04 -8.40
N TRP A 150 7.43 1.74 -7.30
CA TRP A 150 6.09 1.93 -6.77
C TRP A 150 5.18 2.63 -7.78
N HIS A 151 5.67 3.71 -8.40
CA HIS A 151 4.89 4.45 -9.39
C HIS A 151 4.64 3.64 -10.66
N LEU A 152 5.59 2.78 -11.07
CA LEU A 152 5.37 1.85 -12.18
C LEU A 152 4.20 0.92 -11.89
N ILE A 153 4.09 0.42 -10.65
CA ILE A 153 2.98 -0.44 -10.24
C ILE A 153 1.67 0.35 -10.25
N LEU A 154 1.68 1.53 -9.64
CA LEU A 154 0.47 2.38 -9.55
C LEU A 154 -0.07 2.77 -10.92
N ASP A 155 0.81 3.02 -11.88
CA ASP A 155 0.40 3.42 -13.23
C ASP A 155 -0.32 2.31 -14.00
N THR A 156 -0.21 1.07 -13.54
CA THR A 156 -0.90 -0.07 -14.17
C THR A 156 -2.29 -0.33 -13.62
N ILE A 157 -2.69 0.38 -12.56
CA ILE A 157 -3.96 0.11 -11.89
C ILE A 157 -5.14 0.42 -12.78
N VAL A 158 -6.08 -0.54 -12.85
CA VAL A 158 -7.34 -0.42 -13.57
C VAL A 158 -8.43 -0.95 -12.65
N PHE A 159 -9.56 -0.25 -12.61
CA PHE A 159 -10.74 -0.73 -11.91
C PHE A 159 -11.73 -1.28 -12.93
N GLU A 160 -12.24 -2.47 -12.67
CA GLU A 160 -13.18 -3.11 -13.55
C GLU A 160 -14.58 -2.54 -13.34
N GLU A 161 -15.28 -2.30 -14.45
CA GLU A 161 -16.65 -1.79 -14.43
C GLU A 161 -17.68 -2.82 -13.97
#